data_c4e956ec5e9ad051d5caf3f8180d3fb6
#
_entry.id   c4e956ec5e9ad051d5caf3f8180d3fb6
#
_cell.length_a   1.000
_cell.length_b   1.000
_cell.length_c   1.000
_cell.angle_alpha   90.00
_cell.angle_beta   90.00
_cell.angle_gamma   90.00
#
_symmetry.space_group_name_H-M   'P 1'
#
loop_
_entity.id
_entity.type
_entity.pdbx_description
1 polymer ?
#
loop_
_entity_poly.entity_id
_entity_poly.type
_entity_poly.pdbx_seq_one_letter_code
_entity_poly.pdbx_strand_id
1 'polypeptide(L)'
;MKDLGIIRRMYFRDGLSLSEIERRTGLTRKTVRRWLKAAEGTEPKYRRRPTPDTKIAPYVAQLTKALETDARRPKRDRRTALKLFGELKAAGFAGDYSRVTEFVRRWRADGGQAKVHAYVPLRFELGEAFQFDWSEERLVIGGVWRKILAAHLKLCASRAFVVQAYPTQSHEMLFDAHTRSFTALGGIARRGIYDNMKTAVDKVNKGKARTVNTRFAAMASHYLFDADFCNVASGWEKGVVEKNVQDSRPRLWQEAAQVRFGSFGELNVWLLARCRALWQELRHPEYADLTLAEMLDHEQPHLMPMVAAFDGYVEALGKVSSTCLVSFDRRSEEHTSELQSPSV
;
A
#
# COMPACT_ATOMS: atom_id res chain seq x y z
N MET A 1 36.59 8.13 -15.80
CA MET A 1 37.84 7.35 -15.62
C MET A 1 38.35 6.69 -16.89
N LYS A 2 37.52 6.11 -17.76
CA LYS A 2 37.99 5.41 -18.99
C LYS A 2 38.87 6.29 -19.89
N ASP A 3 38.44 7.54 -20.15
CA ASP A 3 39.10 8.40 -21.13
C ASP A 3 40.47 8.95 -20.68
N LEU A 4 40.65 9.31 -19.43
CA LEU A 4 41.92 9.76 -18.87
C LEU A 4 43.00 8.63 -18.94
N GLY A 5 42.60 7.42 -18.57
CA GLY A 5 43.47 6.27 -18.64
C GLY A 5 43.89 5.90 -20.08
N ILE A 6 42.95 6.08 -21.03
CA ILE A 6 43.23 5.87 -22.46
C ILE A 6 44.26 6.89 -22.96
N ILE A 7 44.07 8.17 -22.66
CA ILE A 7 44.99 9.24 -23.08
C ILE A 7 46.40 9.08 -22.50
N ARG A 8 46.50 8.69 -21.20
CA ARG A 8 47.78 8.45 -20.56
C ARG A 8 48.50 7.26 -21.19
N ARG A 9 47.80 6.18 -21.52
CA ARG A 9 48.40 5.02 -22.24
C ARG A 9 48.88 5.44 -23.64
N MET A 10 48.06 6.15 -24.40
CA MET A 10 48.43 6.65 -25.72
C MET A 10 49.68 7.52 -25.68
N TYR A 11 49.85 8.37 -24.67
CA TYR A 11 50.98 9.26 -24.56
C TYR A 11 52.24 8.57 -23.96
N PHE A 12 52.13 7.94 -22.77
CA PHE A 12 53.26 7.41 -22.03
C PHE A 12 53.70 6.00 -22.45
N ARG A 13 52.74 5.15 -22.85
CA ARG A 13 53.03 3.79 -23.26
C ARG A 13 53.25 3.67 -24.77
N ASP A 14 52.31 4.26 -25.53
CA ASP A 14 52.30 4.08 -27.00
C ASP A 14 53.12 5.17 -27.73
N GLY A 15 53.64 6.17 -27.01
CA GLY A 15 54.51 7.22 -27.54
C GLY A 15 53.85 8.18 -28.54
N LEU A 16 52.52 8.25 -28.54
CA LEU A 16 51.79 9.03 -29.53
C LEU A 16 51.93 10.54 -29.28
N SER A 17 52.09 11.32 -30.37
CA SER A 17 52.12 12.78 -30.29
C SER A 17 50.76 13.36 -29.85
N LEU A 18 50.80 14.56 -29.27
CA LEU A 18 49.54 15.26 -28.85
C LEU A 18 48.61 15.51 -30.05
N SER A 19 49.12 15.70 -31.24
CA SER A 19 48.33 15.89 -32.46
C SER A 19 47.66 14.58 -32.90
N GLU A 20 48.33 13.45 -32.73
CA GLU A 20 47.77 12.16 -33.05
C GLU A 20 46.71 11.73 -32.01
N ILE A 21 46.90 12.05 -30.72
CA ILE A 21 45.92 11.86 -29.68
C ILE A 21 44.68 12.73 -29.93
N GLU A 22 44.83 14.00 -30.32
CA GLU A 22 43.73 14.90 -30.71
C GLU A 22 42.95 14.28 -31.87
N ARG A 23 43.61 13.79 -32.91
CA ARG A 23 42.99 13.17 -34.07
C ARG A 23 42.17 11.92 -33.70
N ARG A 24 42.67 11.10 -32.81
CA ARG A 24 42.04 9.82 -32.39
C ARG A 24 40.91 10.01 -31.37
N THR A 25 41.01 11.05 -30.52
CA THR A 25 40.08 11.23 -29.42
C THR A 25 39.09 12.35 -29.63
N GLY A 26 39.33 13.24 -30.61
CA GLY A 26 38.53 14.47 -30.83
C GLY A 26 38.75 15.54 -29.75
N LEU A 27 39.64 15.31 -28.78
CA LEU A 27 39.91 16.27 -27.70
C LEU A 27 41.00 17.24 -28.11
N THR A 28 40.82 18.52 -27.86
CA THR A 28 41.81 19.54 -28.18
C THR A 28 43.13 19.28 -27.44
N ARG A 29 44.30 19.61 -28.08
CA ARG A 29 45.64 19.51 -27.49
C ARG A 29 45.74 20.16 -26.11
N LYS A 30 45.00 21.29 -25.91
CA LYS A 30 44.95 21.99 -24.63
C LYS A 30 44.28 21.10 -23.52
N THR A 31 43.24 20.37 -23.88
CA THR A 31 42.54 19.44 -22.97
C THR A 31 43.43 18.24 -22.70
N VAL A 32 44.06 17.66 -23.73
CA VAL A 32 44.97 16.52 -23.57
C VAL A 32 46.15 16.88 -22.65
N ARG A 33 46.84 18.04 -22.88
CA ARG A 33 47.91 18.53 -21.98
C ARG A 33 47.46 18.71 -20.56
N ARG A 34 46.28 19.28 -20.34
CA ARG A 34 45.72 19.47 -18.99
C ARG A 34 45.48 18.13 -18.28
N TRP A 35 45.02 17.13 -19.02
CA TRP A 35 44.75 15.79 -18.46
C TRP A 35 46.03 15.03 -18.19
N LEU A 36 47.05 15.13 -19.02
CA LEU A 36 48.35 14.54 -18.78
C LEU A 36 49.10 15.13 -17.58
N LYS A 37 48.88 16.43 -17.27
CA LYS A 37 49.39 17.11 -16.07
C LYS A 37 48.61 16.83 -14.78
N ALA A 38 47.42 16.28 -14.87
CA ALA A 38 46.62 15.95 -13.69
C ALA A 38 47.27 14.83 -12.90
N ALA A 39 47.22 14.91 -11.56
CA ALA A 39 47.69 13.85 -10.68
C ALA A 39 46.95 12.54 -10.93
N GLU A 40 47.66 11.40 -10.75
CA GLU A 40 47.06 10.08 -10.92
C GLU A 40 45.84 9.91 -10.03
N GLY A 41 44.74 9.37 -10.61
CA GLY A 41 43.48 9.17 -9.89
C GLY A 41 42.55 10.39 -9.78
N THR A 42 43.00 11.57 -10.27
CA THR A 42 42.15 12.77 -10.22
C THR A 42 41.31 12.90 -11.49
N GLU A 43 39.99 12.77 -11.38
CA GLU A 43 39.08 13.07 -12.50
C GLU A 43 39.08 14.58 -12.79
N PRO A 44 39.29 14.98 -14.05
CA PRO A 44 39.16 16.39 -14.43
C PRO A 44 37.70 16.83 -14.28
N LYS A 45 37.39 17.55 -13.21
CA LYS A 45 36.08 18.15 -13.02
C LYS A 45 36.02 19.51 -13.70
N TYR A 46 35.03 19.72 -14.57
CA TYR A 46 34.69 21.05 -15.05
C TYR A 46 34.22 21.89 -13.84
N ARG A 47 34.88 23.03 -13.59
CA ARG A 47 34.32 24.05 -12.70
C ARG A 47 32.98 24.46 -13.27
N ARG A 48 31.87 24.11 -12.58
CA ARG A 48 30.57 24.71 -12.90
C ARG A 48 30.74 26.24 -12.82
N ARG A 49 30.34 26.95 -13.89
CA ARG A 49 30.19 28.39 -13.79
C ARG A 49 29.29 28.70 -12.61
N PRO A 50 29.63 29.69 -11.74
CA PRO A 50 28.70 30.16 -10.73
C PRO A 50 27.39 30.48 -11.44
N THR A 51 26.30 29.91 -10.98
CA THR A 51 24.97 30.21 -11.53
C THR A 51 24.71 31.67 -11.22
N PRO A 52 24.43 32.53 -12.23
CA PRO A 52 24.09 33.93 -11.96
C PRO A 52 22.91 33.98 -11.03
N ASP A 53 22.81 35.03 -10.20
CA ASP A 53 21.72 35.26 -9.25
C ASP A 53 20.39 34.93 -9.92
N THR A 54 19.77 33.85 -9.47
CA THR A 54 18.52 33.37 -10.06
C THR A 54 17.40 34.31 -9.62
N LYS A 55 16.42 34.57 -10.50
CA LYS A 55 15.23 35.38 -10.17
C LYS A 55 14.56 35.02 -8.85
N ILE A 56 14.84 33.81 -8.30
CA ILE A 56 14.32 33.32 -7.03
C ILE A 56 15.17 33.78 -5.82
N ALA A 57 16.42 34.23 -6.03
CA ALA A 57 17.33 34.55 -4.93
C ALA A 57 16.76 35.57 -3.91
N PRO A 58 16.09 36.65 -4.31
CA PRO A 58 15.47 37.59 -3.38
C PRO A 58 14.36 36.97 -2.51
N TYR A 59 13.75 35.88 -2.96
CA TYR A 59 12.59 35.24 -2.34
C TYR A 59 12.96 33.99 -1.53
N VAL A 60 14.24 33.58 -1.51
CA VAL A 60 14.71 32.37 -0.83
C VAL A 60 14.37 32.40 0.65
N ALA A 61 14.63 33.50 1.34
CA ALA A 61 14.34 33.64 2.78
C ALA A 61 12.83 33.49 3.07
N GLN A 62 11.98 34.10 2.24
CA GLN A 62 10.53 33.99 2.35
C GLN A 62 10.05 32.54 2.12
N LEU A 63 10.57 31.88 1.10
CA LEU A 63 10.24 30.47 0.80
C LEU A 63 10.68 29.53 1.92
N THR A 64 11.91 29.71 2.42
CA THR A 64 12.45 28.90 3.53
C THR A 64 11.58 29.03 4.75
N LYS A 65 11.26 30.26 5.19
CA LYS A 65 10.37 30.51 6.33
C LYS A 65 8.98 29.90 6.13
N ALA A 66 8.43 29.98 4.92
CA ALA A 66 7.15 29.39 4.57
C ALA A 66 7.18 27.85 4.67
N LEU A 67 8.23 27.22 4.18
CA LEU A 67 8.41 25.77 4.19
C LEU A 67 8.69 25.25 5.61
N GLU A 68 9.47 25.97 6.43
CA GLU A 68 9.69 25.64 7.85
C GLU A 68 8.38 25.70 8.63
N THR A 69 7.56 26.71 8.38
CA THR A 69 6.23 26.83 9.00
C THR A 69 5.35 25.66 8.60
N ASP A 70 5.34 25.30 7.33
CA ASP A 70 4.55 24.19 6.81
C ASP A 70 5.06 22.83 7.28
N ALA A 71 6.38 22.68 7.51
CA ALA A 71 6.96 21.46 8.03
C ALA A 71 6.39 21.07 9.41
N ARG A 72 5.97 22.06 10.21
CA ARG A 72 5.36 21.87 11.54
C ARG A 72 3.86 21.57 11.49
N ARG A 73 3.21 21.73 10.32
CA ARG A 73 1.78 21.49 10.12
C ARG A 73 1.49 20.05 9.67
N PRO A 74 0.29 19.51 9.93
CA PRO A 74 -0.17 18.27 9.32
C PRO A 74 -0.09 18.34 7.79
N LYS A 75 0.15 17.21 7.12
CA LYS A 75 0.36 17.16 5.65
C LYS A 75 -0.79 17.80 4.85
N ARG A 76 -2.03 17.64 5.31
CA ARG A 76 -3.24 18.21 4.69
C ARG A 76 -3.28 19.74 4.71
N ASP A 77 -2.62 20.37 5.69
CA ASP A 77 -2.67 21.81 5.94
C ASP A 77 -1.43 22.55 5.40
N ARG A 78 -0.52 21.80 4.73
CA ARG A 78 0.70 22.35 4.12
C ARG A 78 0.37 22.98 2.78
N ARG A 79 0.98 24.14 2.50
CA ARG A 79 0.85 24.80 1.21
C ARG A 79 1.44 23.94 0.11
N THR A 80 0.76 23.88 -1.02
CA THR A 80 1.28 23.27 -2.25
C THR A 80 2.32 24.18 -2.89
N ALA A 81 3.18 23.63 -3.75
CA ALA A 81 4.13 24.44 -4.52
C ALA A 81 3.40 25.49 -5.39
N LEU A 82 2.19 25.18 -5.86
CA LEU A 82 1.35 26.12 -6.62
C LEU A 82 0.90 27.30 -5.74
N LYS A 83 0.50 27.06 -4.49
CA LYS A 83 0.13 28.12 -3.55
C LYS A 83 1.32 29.02 -3.21
N LEU A 84 2.49 28.40 -2.93
CA LEU A 84 3.74 29.15 -2.71
C LEU A 84 4.12 30.00 -3.91
N PHE A 85 3.96 29.48 -5.12
CA PHE A 85 4.19 30.23 -6.35
C PHE A 85 3.22 31.42 -6.48
N GLY A 86 1.94 31.24 -6.15
CA GLY A 86 0.95 32.34 -6.14
C GLY A 86 1.32 33.44 -5.13
N GLU A 87 1.77 33.07 -3.93
CA GLU A 87 2.23 34.03 -2.90
C GLU A 87 3.47 34.81 -3.38
N LEU A 88 4.41 34.16 -4.07
CA LEU A 88 5.57 34.82 -4.65
C LEU A 88 5.20 35.75 -5.81
N LYS A 89 4.25 35.34 -6.66
CA LYS A 89 3.76 36.21 -7.74
C LYS A 89 3.13 37.49 -7.19
N ALA A 90 2.35 37.39 -6.14
CA ALA A 90 1.79 38.54 -5.44
C ALA A 90 2.86 39.44 -4.81
N ALA A 91 4.02 38.86 -4.44
CA ALA A 91 5.18 39.60 -3.94
C ALA A 91 6.11 40.13 -5.08
N GLY A 92 5.72 40.01 -6.36
CA GLY A 92 6.47 40.53 -7.48
C GLY A 92 7.45 39.55 -8.17
N PHE A 93 7.37 38.24 -7.85
CA PHE A 93 8.23 37.25 -8.50
C PHE A 93 7.94 37.11 -10.00
N ALA A 94 8.92 37.42 -10.83
CA ALA A 94 8.82 37.36 -12.29
C ALA A 94 9.39 36.07 -12.91
N GLY A 95 9.57 35.02 -12.10
CA GLY A 95 10.06 33.70 -12.56
C GLY A 95 8.95 32.71 -12.83
N ASP A 96 9.34 31.49 -13.25
CA ASP A 96 8.46 30.41 -13.62
C ASP A 96 8.15 29.47 -12.43
N TYR A 97 7.02 28.79 -12.51
CA TYR A 97 6.60 27.78 -11.53
C TYR A 97 7.64 26.66 -11.32
N SER A 98 8.32 26.23 -12.39
CA SER A 98 9.36 25.21 -12.36
C SER A 98 10.51 25.57 -11.40
N ARG A 99 10.86 26.84 -11.25
CA ARG A 99 11.90 27.31 -10.33
C ARG A 99 11.49 27.16 -8.86
N VAL A 100 10.22 27.43 -8.57
CA VAL A 100 9.68 27.26 -7.21
C VAL A 100 9.59 25.77 -6.85
N THR A 101 9.13 24.93 -7.76
CA THR A 101 9.07 23.47 -7.54
C THR A 101 10.44 22.85 -7.37
N GLU A 102 11.44 23.31 -8.16
CA GLU A 102 12.83 22.87 -8.01
C GLU A 102 13.41 23.28 -6.66
N PHE A 103 13.16 24.52 -6.22
CA PHE A 103 13.58 24.99 -4.91
C PHE A 103 12.95 24.16 -3.78
N VAL A 104 11.64 23.96 -3.80
CA VAL A 104 10.91 23.16 -2.81
C VAL A 104 11.43 21.71 -2.75
N ARG A 105 11.74 21.12 -3.92
CA ARG A 105 12.31 19.78 -4.00
C ARG A 105 13.71 19.72 -3.38
N ARG A 106 14.58 20.67 -3.69
CA ARG A 106 15.92 20.75 -3.10
C ARG A 106 15.86 20.96 -1.60
N TRP A 107 15.07 21.92 -1.14
CA TRP A 107 14.92 22.21 0.29
C TRP A 107 14.45 20.98 1.07
N ARG A 108 13.55 20.19 0.51
CA ARG A 108 13.11 18.91 1.08
C ARG A 108 14.22 17.85 1.07
N ALA A 109 15.05 17.82 0.06
CA ALA A 109 16.16 16.86 -0.07
C ALA A 109 17.34 17.23 0.84
N ASP A 110 17.62 18.53 1.06
CA ASP A 110 18.73 19.04 1.86
C ASP A 110 18.44 19.04 3.38
N GLY A 111 17.42 18.31 3.83
CA GLY A 111 17.12 18.14 5.26
C GLY A 111 16.15 19.18 5.81
N GLY A 112 15.39 19.85 5.01
CA GLY A 112 14.19 20.58 5.41
C GLY A 112 13.17 19.62 6.01
N GLN A 113 13.48 19.15 7.22
CA GLN A 113 12.72 18.22 8.07
C GLN A 113 11.68 17.34 7.35
N ALA A 114 12.15 16.51 6.43
CA ALA A 114 11.63 15.17 6.44
C ALA A 114 12.27 14.51 7.67
N LYS A 115 11.51 14.30 8.76
CA LYS A 115 11.82 13.16 9.59
C LYS A 115 11.94 12.01 8.60
N VAL A 116 13.15 11.57 8.37
CA VAL A 116 13.39 10.26 7.78
C VAL A 116 12.84 9.33 8.83
N HIS A 117 11.56 8.98 8.69
CA HIS A 117 11.05 7.81 9.35
C HIS A 117 11.88 6.70 8.74
N ALA A 118 12.86 6.23 9.50
CA ALA A 118 13.56 5.02 9.17
C ALA A 118 12.45 3.98 9.01
N TYR A 119 12.15 3.63 7.77
CA TYR A 119 11.16 2.61 7.46
C TYR A 119 11.87 1.29 7.74
N VAL A 120 11.63 0.74 8.91
CA VAL A 120 12.04 -0.63 9.23
C VAL A 120 11.05 -1.52 8.49
N PRO A 121 11.48 -2.29 7.47
CA PRO A 121 10.60 -3.22 6.80
C PRO A 121 10.05 -4.20 7.82
N LEU A 122 8.73 -4.30 7.92
CA LEU A 122 8.08 -5.32 8.74
C LEU A 122 8.34 -6.67 8.06
N ARG A 123 9.15 -7.51 8.70
CA ARG A 123 9.33 -8.90 8.32
C ARG A 123 8.40 -9.74 9.15
N PHE A 124 7.77 -10.72 8.51
CA PHE A 124 6.86 -11.66 9.12
C PHE A 124 7.36 -13.07 8.84
N GLU A 125 7.29 -13.92 9.84
CA GLU A 125 7.55 -15.34 9.67
C GLU A 125 6.38 -16.04 8.95
N LEU A 126 6.65 -17.22 8.40
CA LEU A 126 5.62 -18.02 7.74
C LEU A 126 4.52 -18.40 8.74
N GLY A 127 3.27 -18.18 8.37
CA GLY A 127 2.11 -18.44 9.23
C GLY A 127 1.94 -17.48 10.42
N GLU A 128 2.75 -16.40 10.49
CA GLU A 128 2.68 -15.45 11.61
C GLU A 128 1.42 -14.59 11.56
N ALA A 129 1.19 -13.89 10.47
CA ALA A 129 0.13 -12.89 10.45
C ALA A 129 -0.58 -12.73 9.10
N PHE A 130 -1.82 -12.30 9.17
CA PHE A 130 -2.55 -11.72 8.04
C PHE A 130 -2.99 -10.29 8.35
N GLN A 131 -3.26 -9.51 7.33
CA GLN A 131 -3.88 -8.18 7.44
C GLN A 131 -5.24 -8.18 6.74
N PHE A 132 -6.19 -7.50 7.37
CA PHE A 132 -7.55 -7.35 6.85
C PHE A 132 -7.92 -5.88 6.68
N ASP A 133 -8.60 -5.55 5.57
CA ASP A 133 -9.12 -4.21 5.30
C ASP A 133 -10.37 -4.23 4.44
N TRP A 134 -11.16 -3.15 4.55
CA TRP A 134 -12.28 -2.87 3.66
C TRP A 134 -11.92 -1.75 2.67
N SER A 135 -12.35 -1.92 1.42
CA SER A 135 -12.35 -0.81 0.47
C SER A 135 -13.75 -0.61 -0.13
N GLU A 136 -13.98 0.59 -0.67
CA GLU A 136 -15.20 0.92 -1.39
C GLU A 136 -14.92 0.97 -2.88
N GLU A 137 -15.67 0.18 -3.63
CA GLU A 137 -15.62 0.14 -5.08
C GLU A 137 -17.03 0.27 -5.67
N ARG A 138 -17.13 0.39 -6.98
CA ARG A 138 -18.43 0.51 -7.67
C ARG A 138 -18.42 -0.30 -8.95
N LEU A 139 -19.50 -1.05 -9.19
CA LEU A 139 -19.64 -1.91 -10.36
C LEU A 139 -21.12 -2.09 -10.72
N VAL A 140 -21.40 -2.45 -11.96
CA VAL A 140 -22.73 -2.85 -12.40
C VAL A 140 -22.94 -4.32 -12.06
N ILE A 141 -23.95 -4.63 -11.23
CA ILE A 141 -24.34 -6.00 -10.86
C ILE A 141 -25.86 -6.13 -11.12
N GLY A 142 -26.25 -7.13 -11.90
CA GLY A 142 -27.65 -7.33 -12.30
C GLY A 142 -28.23 -6.13 -13.07
N GLY A 143 -27.38 -5.44 -13.87
CA GLY A 143 -27.78 -4.26 -14.63
C GLY A 143 -27.88 -2.96 -13.81
N VAL A 144 -27.59 -2.99 -12.49
CA VAL A 144 -27.70 -1.83 -11.60
C VAL A 144 -26.33 -1.41 -11.12
N TRP A 145 -26.04 -0.11 -11.16
CA TRP A 145 -24.83 0.47 -10.59
C TRP A 145 -24.88 0.39 -9.07
N ARG A 146 -23.99 -0.39 -8.47
CA ARG A 146 -23.96 -0.67 -7.04
C ARG A 146 -22.66 -0.24 -6.39
N LYS A 147 -22.77 0.24 -5.17
CA LYS A 147 -21.66 0.36 -4.22
C LYS A 147 -21.31 -1.05 -3.74
N ILE A 148 -20.02 -1.36 -3.75
CA ILE A 148 -19.45 -2.62 -3.32
C ILE A 148 -18.50 -2.35 -2.16
N LEU A 149 -18.65 -3.09 -1.09
CA LEU A 149 -17.69 -3.15 0.02
C LEU A 149 -16.79 -4.36 -0.23
N ALA A 150 -15.53 -4.10 -0.58
CA ALA A 150 -14.57 -5.15 -0.86
C ALA A 150 -13.75 -5.47 0.39
N ALA A 151 -13.84 -6.71 0.84
CA ALA A 151 -13.01 -7.26 1.90
C ALA A 151 -11.68 -7.74 1.29
N HIS A 152 -10.57 -7.29 1.86
CA HIS A 152 -9.22 -7.69 1.50
C HIS A 152 -8.59 -8.42 2.67
N LEU A 153 -8.22 -9.69 2.48
CA LEU A 153 -7.40 -10.43 3.43
C LEU A 153 -6.10 -10.84 2.74
N LYS A 154 -4.97 -10.53 3.38
CA LYS A 154 -3.64 -10.78 2.81
C LYS A 154 -2.71 -11.37 3.86
N LEU A 155 -2.08 -12.50 3.55
CA LEU A 155 -0.99 -13.05 4.35
C LEU A 155 0.23 -12.12 4.32
N CYS A 156 0.87 -11.96 5.47
CA CYS A 156 1.98 -11.03 5.61
C CYS A 156 3.31 -11.60 5.12
N ALA A 157 3.51 -12.91 5.17
CA ALA A 157 4.71 -13.55 4.69
C ALA A 157 4.64 -13.81 3.18
N SER A 158 3.77 -14.70 2.68
CA SER A 158 3.66 -15.03 1.25
C SER A 158 3.13 -13.90 0.37
N ARG A 159 2.48 -12.91 0.95
CA ARG A 159 1.76 -11.85 0.24
C ARG A 159 0.55 -12.35 -0.57
N ALA A 160 0.18 -13.63 -0.47
CA ALA A 160 -1.05 -14.16 -1.04
C ALA A 160 -2.27 -13.46 -0.45
N PHE A 161 -3.24 -13.16 -1.29
CA PHE A 161 -4.39 -12.35 -0.90
C PHE A 161 -5.69 -12.85 -1.49
N VAL A 162 -6.78 -12.56 -0.82
CA VAL A 162 -8.15 -12.82 -1.29
C VAL A 162 -8.93 -11.52 -1.22
N VAL A 163 -9.71 -11.25 -2.27
CA VAL A 163 -10.62 -10.11 -2.35
C VAL A 163 -12.03 -10.63 -2.57
N GLN A 164 -12.98 -10.13 -1.78
CA GLN A 164 -14.38 -10.51 -1.87
C GLN A 164 -15.29 -9.30 -1.80
N ALA A 165 -16.39 -9.35 -2.51
CA ALA A 165 -17.35 -8.28 -2.69
C ALA A 165 -18.64 -8.50 -1.89
N TYR A 166 -19.07 -7.47 -1.17
CA TYR A 166 -20.26 -7.48 -0.33
C TYR A 166 -21.11 -6.22 -0.50
N PRO A 167 -22.43 -6.28 -0.25
CA PRO A 167 -23.29 -5.11 -0.26
C PRO A 167 -23.10 -4.22 0.97
N THR A 168 -22.65 -4.78 2.10
CA THR A 168 -22.48 -4.07 3.39
C THR A 168 -21.21 -4.52 4.10
N GLN A 169 -20.88 -3.86 5.21
CA GLN A 169 -19.80 -4.26 6.16
C GLN A 169 -20.40 -4.80 7.47
N SER A 170 -21.45 -5.61 7.39
CA SER A 170 -22.04 -6.21 8.58
C SER A 170 -21.11 -7.28 9.18
N HIS A 171 -21.42 -7.76 10.39
CA HIS A 171 -20.67 -8.84 11.03
C HIS A 171 -20.73 -10.13 10.21
N GLU A 172 -21.90 -10.44 9.62
CA GLU A 172 -22.11 -11.62 8.79
C GLU A 172 -21.19 -11.60 7.58
N MET A 173 -21.07 -10.43 6.91
CA MET A 173 -20.16 -10.26 5.77
C MET A 173 -18.69 -10.35 6.20
N LEU A 174 -18.36 -9.84 7.38
CA LEU A 174 -17.02 -9.97 7.94
C LEU A 174 -16.66 -11.43 8.20
N PHE A 175 -17.58 -12.20 8.80
CA PHE A 175 -17.37 -13.62 9.10
C PHE A 175 -17.24 -14.46 7.84
N ASP A 176 -18.13 -14.25 6.87
CA ASP A 176 -18.06 -14.91 5.55
C ASP A 176 -16.74 -14.58 4.83
N ALA A 177 -16.29 -13.32 4.86
CA ALA A 177 -15.02 -12.92 4.27
C ALA A 177 -13.82 -13.66 4.88
N HIS A 178 -13.78 -13.83 6.19
CA HIS A 178 -12.72 -14.59 6.87
C HIS A 178 -12.80 -16.07 6.52
N THR A 179 -13.98 -16.69 6.64
CA THR A 179 -14.22 -18.09 6.30
C THR A 179 -13.74 -18.44 4.89
N ARG A 180 -14.20 -17.67 3.89
CA ARG A 180 -13.82 -17.89 2.49
C ARG A 180 -12.34 -17.63 2.24
N SER A 181 -11.78 -16.61 2.88
CA SER A 181 -10.36 -16.30 2.71
C SER A 181 -9.47 -17.39 3.30
N PHE A 182 -9.76 -17.87 4.51
CA PHE A 182 -9.01 -18.95 5.13
C PHE A 182 -9.13 -20.26 4.34
N THR A 183 -10.33 -20.57 3.85
CA THR A 183 -10.54 -21.72 2.93
C THR A 183 -9.69 -21.58 1.66
N ALA A 184 -9.68 -20.40 1.05
CA ALA A 184 -8.96 -20.18 -0.22
C ALA A 184 -7.43 -20.21 -0.05
N LEU A 185 -6.91 -19.75 1.09
CA LEU A 185 -5.48 -19.73 1.43
C LEU A 185 -4.98 -21.07 2.02
N GLY A 186 -5.90 -21.96 2.40
CA GLY A 186 -5.57 -23.29 2.92
C GLY A 186 -5.26 -23.31 4.42
N GLY A 187 -5.60 -22.25 5.18
CA GLY A 187 -5.39 -22.19 6.63
C GLY A 187 -5.44 -20.78 7.20
N ILE A 188 -5.09 -20.66 8.47
CA ILE A 188 -5.24 -19.45 9.28
C ILE A 188 -3.89 -19.08 9.88
N ALA A 189 -3.42 -17.84 9.66
CA ALA A 189 -2.23 -17.36 10.36
C ALA A 189 -2.56 -17.04 11.83
N ARG A 190 -1.56 -17.10 12.69
CA ARG A 190 -1.71 -17.00 14.16
C ARG A 190 -2.24 -15.64 14.62
N ARG A 191 -2.05 -14.59 13.83
CA ARG A 191 -2.38 -13.22 14.20
C ARG A 191 -3.08 -12.49 13.07
N GLY A 192 -4.20 -11.83 13.35
CA GLY A 192 -4.91 -10.95 12.44
C GLY A 192 -4.67 -9.49 12.78
N ILE A 193 -4.21 -8.68 11.81
CA ILE A 193 -3.94 -7.25 11.97
C ILE A 193 -5.08 -6.46 11.33
N TYR A 194 -5.74 -5.63 12.13
CA TYR A 194 -6.95 -4.89 11.75
C TYR A 194 -6.78 -3.39 11.96
N ASP A 195 -7.52 -2.61 11.19
CA ASP A 195 -7.80 -1.23 11.56
C ASP A 195 -8.92 -1.17 12.62
N ASN A 196 -9.18 0.04 13.16
CA ASN A 196 -10.25 0.29 14.12
C ASN A 196 -11.63 0.32 13.44
N MET A 197 -12.00 -0.76 12.75
CA MET A 197 -13.29 -0.87 12.09
C MET A 197 -14.42 -1.14 13.10
N LYS A 198 -15.60 -0.57 12.86
CA LYS A 198 -16.76 -0.63 13.77
C LYS A 198 -17.25 -2.05 14.05
N THR A 199 -17.05 -2.98 13.11
CA THR A 199 -17.42 -4.40 13.28
C THR A 199 -16.45 -5.19 14.15
N ALA A 200 -15.26 -4.67 14.43
CA ALA A 200 -14.29 -5.32 15.30
C ALA A 200 -14.07 -4.60 16.63
N VAL A 201 -14.27 -3.27 16.68
CA VAL A 201 -14.00 -2.43 17.85
C VAL A 201 -15.22 -1.58 18.18
N ASP A 202 -15.80 -1.77 19.35
CA ASP A 202 -16.91 -0.96 19.86
C ASP A 202 -16.42 0.40 20.38
N LYS A 203 -15.24 0.43 21.04
CA LYS A 203 -14.66 1.65 21.58
C LYS A 203 -13.13 1.63 21.50
N VAL A 204 -12.59 2.73 20.96
CA VAL A 204 -11.15 3.00 20.95
C VAL A 204 -10.79 3.76 22.22
N ASN A 205 -9.96 3.17 23.08
CA ASN A 205 -9.45 3.78 24.31
C ASN A 205 -8.09 4.46 24.05
N LYS A 206 -7.48 5.08 25.08
CA LYS A 206 -6.14 5.65 24.94
C LYS A 206 -5.09 4.57 24.70
N GLY A 207 -4.18 4.81 23.76
CA GLY A 207 -3.11 3.87 23.39
C GLY A 207 -3.62 2.67 22.57
N LYS A 208 -3.14 1.47 22.88
CA LYS A 208 -3.51 0.20 22.22
C LYS A 208 -4.76 -0.47 22.79
N ALA A 209 -5.30 0.02 23.92
CA ALA A 209 -6.48 -0.57 24.54
C ALA A 209 -7.72 -0.37 23.67
N ARG A 210 -8.47 -1.45 23.44
CA ARG A 210 -9.71 -1.50 22.66
C ARG A 210 -10.78 -2.25 23.43
N THR A 211 -12.03 -1.83 23.26
CA THR A 211 -13.17 -2.67 23.61
C THR A 211 -13.56 -3.41 22.33
N VAL A 212 -13.14 -4.67 22.26
CA VAL A 212 -13.40 -5.53 21.09
C VAL A 212 -14.86 -5.95 21.08
N ASN A 213 -15.48 -5.91 19.91
CA ASN A 213 -16.85 -6.37 19.74
C ASN A 213 -16.96 -7.87 20.09
N THR A 214 -17.98 -8.25 20.87
CA THR A 214 -18.15 -9.61 21.38
C THR A 214 -18.30 -10.64 20.25
N ARG A 215 -19.03 -10.35 19.18
CA ARG A 215 -19.20 -11.25 18.03
C ARG A 215 -17.88 -11.44 17.26
N PHE A 216 -17.12 -10.36 17.10
CA PHE A 216 -15.78 -10.44 16.50
C PHE A 216 -14.82 -11.26 17.37
N ALA A 217 -14.85 -11.07 18.70
CA ALA A 217 -14.04 -11.84 19.63
C ALA A 217 -14.40 -13.34 19.59
N ALA A 218 -15.69 -13.67 19.42
CA ALA A 218 -16.14 -15.06 19.26
C ALA A 218 -15.58 -15.70 17.98
N MET A 219 -15.58 -14.98 16.86
CA MET A 219 -14.96 -15.44 15.60
C MET A 219 -13.44 -15.65 15.76
N ALA A 220 -12.73 -14.68 16.35
CA ALA A 220 -11.29 -14.79 16.58
C ALA A 220 -10.94 -15.98 17.47
N SER A 221 -11.75 -16.22 18.53
CA SER A 221 -11.61 -17.38 19.41
C SER A 221 -11.91 -18.70 18.70
N HIS A 222 -12.94 -18.75 17.84
CA HIS A 222 -13.26 -19.93 17.05
C HIS A 222 -12.12 -20.34 16.11
N TYR A 223 -11.51 -19.36 15.43
CA TYR A 223 -10.40 -19.58 14.50
C TYR A 223 -9.03 -19.60 15.18
N LEU A 224 -8.96 -19.36 16.48
CA LEU A 224 -7.75 -19.42 17.32
C LEU A 224 -6.66 -18.43 16.93
N PHE A 225 -6.98 -17.31 16.30
CA PHE A 225 -6.01 -16.28 16.01
C PHE A 225 -6.10 -15.10 16.99
N ASP A 226 -4.96 -14.48 17.26
CA ASP A 226 -4.87 -13.24 18.03
C ASP A 226 -5.25 -12.03 17.17
N ALA A 227 -6.12 -11.17 17.69
CA ALA A 227 -6.54 -9.96 16.99
C ALA A 227 -5.74 -8.73 17.45
N ASP A 228 -4.91 -8.18 16.57
CA ASP A 228 -4.13 -6.97 16.78
C ASP A 228 -4.76 -5.77 16.06
N PHE A 229 -4.88 -4.65 16.77
CA PHE A 229 -5.42 -3.42 16.21
C PHE A 229 -4.33 -2.36 16.06
N CYS A 230 -4.23 -1.78 14.87
CA CYS A 230 -3.30 -0.72 14.59
C CYS A 230 -3.53 0.50 15.48
N ASN A 231 -2.46 1.21 15.83
CA ASN A 231 -2.58 2.49 16.53
C ASN A 231 -3.26 3.52 15.64
N VAL A 232 -3.98 4.44 16.26
CA VAL A 232 -4.55 5.59 15.55
C VAL A 232 -3.42 6.38 14.88
N ALA A 233 -3.55 6.63 13.58
CA ALA A 233 -2.56 7.30 12.73
C ALA A 233 -1.22 6.56 12.47
N SER A 234 -1.15 5.25 12.72
CA SER A 234 0.04 4.42 12.45
C SER A 234 -0.11 3.57 11.17
N GLY A 235 -0.37 4.22 10.04
CA GLY A 235 -0.56 3.55 8.73
C GLY A 235 0.60 2.64 8.32
N TRP A 236 1.81 2.82 8.87
CA TRP A 236 2.95 1.95 8.60
C TRP A 236 2.77 0.53 9.14
N GLU A 237 1.98 0.33 10.22
CA GLU A 237 1.67 -0.99 10.78
C GLU A 237 0.79 -1.83 9.84
N LYS A 238 0.07 -1.19 8.91
CA LYS A 238 -0.88 -1.81 7.97
C LYS A 238 -0.42 -1.75 6.49
N GLY A 239 0.84 -1.36 6.25
CA GLY A 239 1.34 -1.08 4.90
C GLY A 239 1.20 -2.22 3.89
N VAL A 240 1.09 -3.48 4.33
CA VAL A 240 0.96 -4.66 3.45
C VAL A 240 -0.40 -4.70 2.77
N VAL A 241 -1.50 -4.52 3.52
CA VAL A 241 -2.85 -4.58 2.94
C VAL A 241 -3.28 -3.27 2.29
N GLU A 242 -2.87 -2.11 2.82
CA GLU A 242 -3.14 -0.81 2.17
C GLU A 242 -2.58 -0.77 0.75
N LYS A 243 -1.36 -1.29 0.56
CA LYS A 243 -0.79 -1.44 -0.77
C LYS A 243 -1.61 -2.40 -1.63
N ASN A 244 -2.12 -3.50 -1.05
CA ASN A 244 -2.98 -4.44 -1.78
C ASN A 244 -4.28 -3.79 -2.25
N VAL A 245 -4.92 -2.96 -1.41
CA VAL A 245 -6.11 -2.19 -1.80
C VAL A 245 -5.81 -1.26 -2.98
N GLN A 246 -4.68 -0.55 -2.94
CA GLN A 246 -4.25 0.32 -4.05
C GLN A 246 -3.96 -0.47 -5.34
N ASP A 247 -3.25 -1.60 -5.22
CA ASP A 247 -2.86 -2.45 -6.35
C ASP A 247 -4.04 -3.25 -6.92
N SER A 248 -5.09 -3.52 -6.14
CA SER A 248 -6.28 -4.27 -6.59
C SER A 248 -7.13 -3.49 -7.59
N ARG A 249 -7.14 -2.14 -7.52
CA ARG A 249 -7.93 -1.32 -8.46
C ARG A 249 -7.56 -1.55 -9.92
N PRO A 250 -6.29 -1.41 -10.34
CA PRO A 250 -5.91 -1.68 -11.73
C PRO A 250 -5.92 -3.16 -12.10
N ARG A 251 -5.74 -4.09 -11.13
CA ARG A 251 -5.58 -5.52 -11.41
C ARG A 251 -6.86 -6.33 -11.32
N LEU A 252 -7.85 -5.86 -10.59
CA LEU A 252 -9.11 -6.55 -10.38
C LEU A 252 -10.29 -5.70 -10.85
N TRP A 253 -10.45 -4.48 -10.32
CA TRP A 253 -11.66 -3.71 -10.53
C TRP A 253 -11.78 -3.11 -11.92
N GLN A 254 -10.67 -2.76 -12.58
CA GLN A 254 -10.70 -2.33 -13.98
C GLN A 254 -11.04 -3.49 -14.93
N GLU A 255 -10.56 -4.70 -14.63
CA GLU A 255 -10.92 -5.89 -15.41
C GLU A 255 -12.38 -6.31 -15.14
N ALA A 256 -12.81 -6.31 -13.86
CA ALA A 256 -14.18 -6.60 -13.48
C ALA A 256 -15.20 -5.65 -14.14
N ALA A 257 -14.84 -4.39 -14.36
CA ALA A 257 -15.69 -3.42 -15.03
C ALA A 257 -15.99 -3.79 -16.50
N GLN A 258 -15.22 -4.68 -17.10
CA GLN A 258 -15.42 -5.18 -18.47
C GLN A 258 -16.27 -6.46 -18.53
N VAL A 259 -16.58 -7.05 -17.37
CA VAL A 259 -17.35 -8.28 -17.24
C VAL A 259 -18.75 -7.96 -16.71
N ARG A 260 -19.74 -8.70 -17.18
CA ARG A 260 -21.12 -8.60 -16.68
C ARG A 260 -21.35 -9.63 -15.59
N PHE A 261 -21.83 -9.18 -14.44
CA PHE A 261 -22.19 -10.05 -13.32
C PHE A 261 -23.67 -9.90 -13.01
N GLY A 262 -24.38 -11.02 -12.89
CA GLY A 262 -25.79 -11.06 -12.47
C GLY A 262 -25.95 -10.92 -10.96
N SER A 263 -24.95 -11.36 -10.18
CA SER A 263 -25.01 -11.41 -8.71
C SER A 263 -23.65 -11.15 -8.06
N PHE A 264 -23.66 -10.87 -6.75
CA PHE A 264 -22.44 -10.84 -5.92
C PHE A 264 -21.76 -12.21 -5.87
N GLY A 265 -22.53 -13.32 -5.95
CA GLY A 265 -21.96 -14.67 -6.00
C GLY A 265 -21.10 -14.88 -7.22
N GLU A 266 -21.58 -14.54 -8.42
CA GLU A 266 -20.81 -14.61 -9.66
C GLU A 266 -19.54 -13.73 -9.61
N LEU A 267 -19.68 -12.50 -9.10
CA LEU A 267 -18.53 -11.60 -8.92
C LEU A 267 -17.50 -12.24 -7.99
N ASN A 268 -17.90 -12.84 -6.87
CA ASN A 268 -16.98 -13.44 -5.90
C ASN A 268 -16.28 -14.69 -6.46
N VAL A 269 -16.96 -15.50 -7.26
CA VAL A 269 -16.33 -16.63 -7.99
C VAL A 269 -15.26 -16.09 -8.93
N TRP A 270 -15.57 -15.07 -9.70
CA TRP A 270 -14.62 -14.43 -10.63
C TRP A 270 -13.44 -13.79 -9.87
N LEU A 271 -13.69 -13.05 -8.79
CA LEU A 271 -12.66 -12.41 -7.98
C LEU A 271 -11.67 -13.43 -7.40
N LEU A 272 -12.19 -14.56 -6.88
CA LEU A 272 -11.34 -15.63 -6.34
C LEU A 272 -10.47 -16.26 -7.43
N ALA A 273 -11.04 -16.55 -8.59
CA ALA A 273 -10.30 -17.10 -9.73
C ALA A 273 -9.20 -16.13 -10.18
N ARG A 274 -9.51 -14.83 -10.24
CA ARG A 274 -8.54 -13.81 -10.64
C ARG A 274 -7.45 -13.59 -9.56
N CYS A 275 -7.78 -13.64 -8.27
CA CYS A 275 -6.79 -13.62 -7.20
C CYS A 275 -5.79 -14.78 -7.34
N ARG A 276 -6.28 -16.00 -7.58
CA ARG A 276 -5.43 -17.18 -7.80
C ARG A 276 -4.53 -17.04 -9.02
N ALA A 277 -5.06 -16.52 -10.14
CA ALA A 277 -4.25 -16.21 -11.31
C ALA A 277 -3.14 -15.19 -10.99
N LEU A 278 -3.48 -14.13 -10.27
CA LEU A 278 -2.50 -13.13 -9.83
C LEU A 278 -1.43 -13.70 -8.89
N TRP A 279 -1.73 -14.71 -8.07
CA TRP A 279 -0.69 -15.36 -7.26
C TRP A 279 0.38 -16.04 -8.13
N GLN A 280 0.00 -16.59 -9.28
CA GLN A 280 0.93 -17.18 -10.24
C GLN A 280 1.72 -16.13 -11.04
N GLU A 281 1.07 -15.00 -11.37
CA GLU A 281 1.65 -13.94 -12.18
C GLU A 281 2.62 -13.04 -11.41
N LEU A 282 2.30 -12.75 -10.14
CA LEU A 282 3.04 -11.76 -9.35
C LEU A 282 4.24 -12.38 -8.65
N ARG A 283 5.38 -11.69 -8.74
CA ARG A 283 6.58 -12.03 -8.01
C ARG A 283 6.53 -11.50 -6.57
N HIS A 284 7.10 -12.28 -5.65
CA HIS A 284 7.21 -11.87 -4.25
C HIS A 284 8.14 -10.66 -4.12
N PRO A 285 7.77 -9.61 -3.35
CA PRO A 285 8.56 -8.38 -3.30
C PRO A 285 9.95 -8.51 -2.64
N GLU A 286 10.14 -9.51 -1.78
CA GLU A 286 11.40 -9.77 -1.08
C GLU A 286 12.16 -10.97 -1.71
N TYR A 287 11.45 -11.93 -2.28
CA TYR A 287 12.00 -13.13 -2.94
C TYR A 287 11.60 -13.11 -4.41
N ALA A 288 12.28 -12.27 -5.19
CA ALA A 288 11.91 -11.99 -6.59
C ALA A 288 11.93 -13.22 -7.52
N ASP A 289 12.61 -14.28 -7.14
CA ASP A 289 12.67 -15.54 -7.89
C ASP A 289 11.38 -16.38 -7.72
N LEU A 290 10.60 -16.12 -6.66
CA LEU A 290 9.38 -16.85 -6.34
C LEU A 290 8.13 -16.03 -6.69
N THR A 291 7.09 -16.72 -7.14
CA THR A 291 5.74 -16.18 -7.27
C THR A 291 5.05 -16.12 -5.90
N LEU A 292 3.92 -15.40 -5.82
CA LEU A 292 3.11 -15.43 -4.58
C LEU A 292 2.51 -16.81 -4.32
N ALA A 293 2.23 -17.59 -5.36
CA ALA A 293 1.73 -18.95 -5.22
C ALA A 293 2.80 -19.88 -4.65
N GLU A 294 4.02 -19.87 -5.18
CA GLU A 294 5.13 -20.65 -4.65
C GLU A 294 5.45 -20.28 -3.20
N MET A 295 5.40 -18.98 -2.86
CA MET A 295 5.55 -18.55 -1.47
C MET A 295 4.39 -18.99 -0.58
N LEU A 296 3.15 -19.06 -1.11
CA LEU A 296 2.02 -19.60 -0.37
C LEU A 296 2.20 -21.10 -0.08
N ASP A 297 2.69 -21.86 -1.06
CA ASP A 297 2.98 -23.30 -0.87
C ASP A 297 4.01 -23.51 0.26
N HIS A 298 4.99 -22.61 0.40
CA HIS A 298 5.91 -22.61 1.54
C HIS A 298 5.25 -22.19 2.87
N GLU A 299 4.26 -21.29 2.84
CA GLU A 299 3.59 -20.79 4.05
C GLU A 299 2.50 -21.73 4.55
N GLN A 300 1.79 -22.45 3.67
CA GLN A 300 0.66 -23.32 4.05
C GLN A 300 0.96 -24.31 5.17
N PRO A 301 2.12 -25.03 5.22
CA PRO A 301 2.44 -25.94 6.33
C PRO A 301 2.55 -25.24 7.70
N HIS A 302 2.70 -23.92 7.74
CA HIS A 302 2.83 -23.11 8.94
C HIS A 302 1.50 -22.46 9.38
N LEU A 303 0.45 -22.59 8.56
CA LEU A 303 -0.89 -22.09 8.88
C LEU A 303 -1.61 -23.08 9.81
N MET A 304 -2.43 -22.56 10.69
CA MET A 304 -3.33 -23.36 11.50
C MET A 304 -4.45 -23.95 10.62
N PRO A 305 -4.88 -25.20 10.86
CA PRO A 305 -5.96 -25.79 10.07
C PRO A 305 -7.30 -25.12 10.40
N MET A 306 -8.12 -24.92 9.38
CA MET A 306 -9.51 -24.50 9.54
C MET A 306 -10.39 -25.74 9.76
N VAL A 307 -10.82 -25.95 10.99
CA VAL A 307 -11.59 -27.15 11.37
C VAL A 307 -13.04 -27.05 10.88
N ALA A 308 -13.67 -25.89 11.06
CA ALA A 308 -15.04 -25.62 10.63
C ALA A 308 -15.23 -24.14 10.29
N ALA A 309 -16.25 -23.82 9.50
CA ALA A 309 -16.71 -22.47 9.28
C ALA A 309 -17.31 -21.89 10.57
N PHE A 310 -17.04 -20.60 10.84
CA PHE A 310 -17.66 -19.92 11.97
C PHE A 310 -19.13 -19.66 11.67
N ASP A 311 -20.00 -20.17 12.52
CA ASP A 311 -21.43 -19.87 12.51
C ASP A 311 -21.70 -18.64 13.38
N GLY A 312 -21.82 -17.49 12.73
CA GLY A 312 -22.04 -16.19 13.40
C GLY A 312 -23.50 -15.87 13.69
N TYR A 313 -24.31 -16.88 14.04
CA TYR A 313 -25.74 -16.67 14.31
C TYR A 313 -25.98 -15.65 15.43
N VAL A 314 -27.17 -15.05 15.41
CA VAL A 314 -27.67 -14.18 16.47
C VAL A 314 -28.83 -14.91 17.14
N GLU A 315 -28.65 -15.27 18.39
CA GLU A 315 -29.72 -15.87 19.20
C GLU A 315 -30.69 -14.78 19.67
N ALA A 316 -31.98 -14.97 19.41
CA ALA A 316 -33.03 -14.11 19.89
C ALA A 316 -34.05 -14.97 20.70
N LEU A 317 -34.19 -14.65 21.97
CA LEU A 317 -35.21 -15.29 22.80
C LEU A 317 -36.58 -14.67 22.48
N GLY A 318 -37.50 -15.48 22.00
CA GLY A 318 -38.87 -15.10 21.71
C GLY A 318 -39.87 -15.84 22.60
N LYS A 319 -40.95 -15.14 23.00
CA LYS A 319 -42.08 -15.77 23.70
C LYS A 319 -43.11 -16.25 22.67
N VAL A 320 -43.45 -17.53 22.74
CA VAL A 320 -44.51 -18.10 21.90
C VAL A 320 -45.86 -17.57 22.38
N SER A 321 -46.66 -17.05 21.47
CA SER A 321 -48.03 -16.62 21.75
C SER A 321 -49.00 -17.79 21.95
N SER A 322 -50.19 -17.53 22.46
CA SER A 322 -51.26 -18.53 22.56
C SER A 322 -51.71 -19.13 21.22
N THR A 323 -51.37 -18.47 20.13
CA THR A 323 -51.62 -18.91 18.74
C THR A 323 -50.45 -19.61 18.12
N CYS A 324 -49.45 -20.08 18.92
CA CYS A 324 -48.22 -20.71 18.46
C CYS A 324 -47.33 -19.88 17.53
N LEU A 325 -47.44 -18.57 17.60
CA LEU A 325 -46.60 -17.64 16.80
C LEU A 325 -45.50 -17.05 17.64
N VAL A 326 -44.31 -16.90 17.05
CA VAL A 326 -43.18 -16.15 17.61
C VAL A 326 -42.97 -14.87 16.78
N SER A 327 -42.85 -13.75 17.45
CA SER A 327 -42.48 -12.51 16.80
C SER A 327 -40.97 -12.45 16.61
N PHE A 328 -40.51 -12.44 15.37
CA PHE A 328 -39.11 -12.32 15.01
C PHE A 328 -38.95 -11.18 13.98
N ASP A 329 -38.05 -10.26 14.22
CA ASP A 329 -37.75 -9.10 13.36
C ASP A 329 -39.00 -8.34 12.89
N ARG A 330 -39.94 -8.09 13.82
CA ARG A 330 -41.27 -7.44 13.60
C ARG A 330 -42.19 -8.23 12.67
N ARG A 331 -41.92 -9.49 12.41
CA ARG A 331 -42.81 -10.44 11.71
C ARG A 331 -43.28 -11.50 12.66
N SER A 332 -44.50 -12.00 12.43
CA SER A 332 -45.02 -13.15 13.17
C SER A 332 -44.77 -14.41 12.34
N GLU A 333 -43.99 -15.32 12.90
CA GLU A 333 -43.63 -16.59 12.26
C GLU A 333 -44.32 -17.73 13.00
N GLU A 334 -44.85 -18.71 12.27
CA GLU A 334 -45.37 -19.93 12.84
C GLU A 334 -44.22 -20.80 13.38
N HIS A 335 -44.41 -21.43 14.54
CA HIS A 335 -43.43 -22.34 15.10
C HIS A 335 -43.44 -23.66 14.31
N THR A 336 -42.69 -23.70 13.21
CA THR A 336 -42.49 -24.89 12.40
C THR A 336 -41.07 -25.39 12.59
N SER A 337 -40.86 -26.70 12.33
CA SER A 337 -39.54 -27.36 12.40
C SER A 337 -38.54 -26.78 11.39
N GLU A 338 -38.96 -25.95 10.45
CA GLU A 338 -38.13 -25.28 9.46
C GLU A 338 -37.30 -24.12 10.04
N LEU A 339 -37.68 -23.58 11.22
CA LEU A 339 -36.88 -22.57 11.94
C LEU A 339 -35.58 -23.14 12.55
N GLN A 340 -35.38 -24.44 12.48
CA GLN A 340 -34.17 -25.11 13.01
C GLN A 340 -33.08 -25.36 11.97
N SER A 341 -33.32 -25.07 10.70
CA SER A 341 -32.30 -25.20 9.65
C SER A 341 -31.85 -23.81 9.19
N PRO A 342 -30.59 -23.43 9.40
CA PRO A 342 -30.07 -22.21 8.77
C PRO A 342 -30.10 -22.42 7.27
N SER A 343 -30.81 -21.54 6.57
CA SER A 343 -30.77 -21.50 5.11
C SER A 343 -29.32 -21.25 4.67
N VAL A 344 -28.82 -22.14 3.88
CA VAL A 344 -27.51 -22.12 3.22
C VAL A 344 -27.35 -20.88 2.33
#